data_002764401bbdd3d2ac3c1677ae34fb4f
#
_entry.id   002764401bbdd3d2ac3c1677ae34fb4f
#
_cell.length_a   1.000
_cell.length_b   1.000
_cell.length_c   1.000
_cell.angle_alpha   90.00
_cell.angle_beta   90.00
_cell.angle_gamma   90.00
#
_symmetry.space_group_name_H-M   'P 1'
#
loop_
_entity.id
_entity.type
_entity.pdbx_description
1 polymer ?
#
loop_
_entity_poly.entity_id
_entity_poly.type
_entity_poly.pdbx_seq_one_letter_code
_entity_poly.pdbx_strand_id
1 'polypeptide(L)'
;MTVSSIRKILFITSTRLGDAVISTGILDYLLQTYPQAKFTIACGPVAAGLFDAMPRRDKTLVMNKYRFDFHWLLLWSQCVMQSWDLVIDLRGSGIGYFLRTRKKCIVRGGRIKEHRVHYLARSLSLPYTPLPVVWIDEKNKKMAAEKLPANHYIALAPTANWIGKIWPIERFIQVAKKLLVYNKDYEFVLFYGPGSQEFNLVDPMKRTSLPVIDSGGQNTLTEVAALLSRCKGFIGNDSGLMHLAAACQIPVLGLFGPSKLSEYEPAGNHAQGLSALSGNGVANMENLTVDEVYNAFQNLLKTYNKQDRQND
;
A
#
# COMPACT_ATOMS: atom_id res chain seq x y z
N MET A 1 1.87 -1.32 34.59
CA MET A 1 1.30 -2.53 33.94
C MET A 1 2.37 -3.05 32.99
N THR A 2 2.84 -4.25 33.22
CA THR A 2 3.89 -4.86 32.42
C THR A 2 3.41 -5.13 31.00
N VAL A 3 4.24 -4.85 30.01
CA VAL A 3 4.05 -5.10 28.56
C VAL A 3 3.62 -6.56 28.28
N SER A 4 3.96 -7.50 29.16
CA SER A 4 3.70 -8.94 29.04
C SER A 4 2.21 -9.35 29.20
N SER A 5 1.31 -8.44 29.54
CA SER A 5 -0.10 -8.80 29.85
C SER A 5 -1.08 -8.67 28.68
N ILE A 6 -0.67 -8.12 27.54
CA ILE A 6 -1.52 -7.97 26.33
C ILE A 6 -1.42 -9.24 25.48
N ARG A 7 -2.53 -9.96 25.30
CA ARG A 7 -2.61 -11.22 24.56
C ARG A 7 -3.64 -11.22 23.42
N LYS A 8 -4.67 -10.36 23.50
CA LYS A 8 -5.73 -10.27 22.49
C LYS A 8 -5.92 -8.84 22.04
N ILE A 9 -5.61 -8.58 20.78
CA ILE A 9 -5.71 -7.26 20.16
C ILE A 9 -6.76 -7.30 19.04
N LEU A 10 -7.73 -6.38 19.11
CA LEU A 10 -8.62 -6.07 18.01
C LEU A 10 -8.08 -4.81 17.30
N PHE A 11 -7.80 -4.92 16.01
CA PHE A 11 -7.30 -3.83 15.18
C PHE A 11 -8.28 -3.55 14.04
N ILE A 12 -8.93 -2.39 14.10
CA ILE A 12 -9.92 -1.96 13.10
C ILE A 12 -9.26 -0.95 12.17
N THR A 13 -9.10 -1.35 10.91
CA THR A 13 -8.46 -0.54 9.88
C THR A 13 -9.39 -0.21 8.71
N SER A 14 -8.86 0.31 7.62
CA SER A 14 -9.62 0.87 6.52
C SER A 14 -10.28 -0.18 5.62
N THR A 15 -11.32 0.26 4.92
CA THR A 15 -11.93 -0.47 3.81
C THR A 15 -11.22 -0.21 2.47
N ARG A 16 -10.34 0.78 2.40
CA ARG A 16 -9.52 1.10 1.23
C ARG A 16 -8.16 0.47 1.38
N LEU A 17 -7.61 -0.07 0.28
CA LEU A 17 -6.32 -0.75 0.28
C LEU A 17 -5.18 0.15 0.76
N GLY A 18 -5.02 1.35 0.18
CA GLY A 18 -3.92 2.25 0.52
C GLY A 18 -3.87 2.61 2.01
N ASP A 19 -5.01 3.00 2.60
CA ASP A 19 -5.09 3.30 4.04
C ASP A 19 -4.83 2.06 4.92
N ALA A 20 -5.24 0.87 4.46
CA ALA A 20 -4.96 -0.37 5.18
C ALA A 20 -3.46 -0.69 5.16
N VAL A 21 -2.79 -0.55 4.00
CA VAL A 21 -1.33 -0.69 3.87
C VAL A 21 -0.61 0.30 4.77
N ILE A 22 -0.99 1.59 4.75
CA ILE A 22 -0.40 2.62 5.63
C ILE A 22 -0.46 2.20 7.11
N SER A 23 -1.50 1.48 7.52
CA SER A 23 -1.67 1.03 8.91
C SER A 23 -0.83 -0.19 9.30
N THR A 24 -0.22 -0.90 8.36
CA THR A 24 0.55 -2.13 8.65
C THR A 24 1.81 -1.87 9.47
N GLY A 25 2.42 -0.69 9.35
CA GLY A 25 3.54 -0.31 10.20
C GLY A 25 3.17 -0.28 11.69
N ILE A 26 1.93 0.15 12.01
CA ILE A 26 1.42 0.10 13.39
C ILE A 26 1.26 -1.36 13.84
N LEU A 27 0.75 -2.24 12.98
CA LEU A 27 0.64 -3.66 13.29
C LEU A 27 2.02 -4.30 13.53
N ASP A 28 3.01 -3.94 12.75
CA ASP A 28 4.38 -4.42 12.93
C ASP A 28 4.97 -3.94 14.26
N TYR A 29 4.80 -2.67 14.59
CA TYR A 29 5.18 -2.13 15.90
C TYR A 29 4.49 -2.90 17.05
N LEU A 30 3.20 -3.21 16.92
CA LEU A 30 2.46 -3.97 17.93
C LEU A 30 2.90 -5.43 18.02
N LEU A 31 3.27 -6.04 16.88
CA LEU A 31 3.85 -7.38 16.83
C LEU A 31 5.16 -7.47 17.62
N GLN A 32 6.00 -6.43 17.52
CA GLN A 32 7.27 -6.35 18.25
C GLN A 32 7.02 -6.01 19.74
N THR A 33 6.12 -5.07 20.02
CA THR A 33 5.83 -4.62 21.39
C THR A 33 5.14 -5.70 22.23
N TYR A 34 4.26 -6.51 21.61
CA TYR A 34 3.47 -7.54 22.29
C TYR A 34 3.71 -8.93 21.70
N PRO A 35 4.85 -9.58 21.99
CA PRO A 35 5.28 -10.83 21.32
C PRO A 35 4.35 -12.02 21.57
N GLN A 36 3.49 -11.97 22.60
CA GLN A 36 2.52 -13.02 22.94
C GLN A 36 1.10 -12.72 22.43
N ALA A 37 0.88 -11.56 21.79
CA ALA A 37 -0.45 -11.16 21.37
C ALA A 37 -0.89 -11.88 20.09
N LYS A 38 -2.17 -12.26 20.04
CA LYS A 38 -2.91 -12.65 18.83
C LYS A 38 -3.74 -11.49 18.34
N PHE A 39 -3.84 -11.36 17.04
CA PHE A 39 -4.46 -10.22 16.38
C PHE A 39 -5.73 -10.64 15.63
N THR A 40 -6.84 -9.99 15.94
CA THR A 40 -8.04 -9.99 15.10
C THR A 40 -8.05 -8.68 14.31
N ILE A 41 -8.06 -8.78 12.99
CA ILE A 41 -8.04 -7.62 12.10
C ILE A 41 -9.45 -7.41 11.54
N ALA A 42 -9.98 -6.20 11.66
CA ALA A 42 -11.23 -5.81 11.00
C ALA A 42 -10.93 -4.81 9.88
N CYS A 43 -11.26 -5.17 8.64
CA CYS A 43 -10.96 -4.37 7.46
C CYS A 43 -12.00 -4.57 6.35
N GLY A 44 -11.95 -3.79 5.29
CA GLY A 44 -12.80 -4.01 4.11
C GLY A 44 -12.34 -5.18 3.25
N PRO A 45 -13.21 -5.65 2.34
CA PRO A 45 -12.95 -6.84 1.52
C PRO A 45 -11.69 -6.67 0.63
N VAL A 46 -11.46 -5.48 0.08
CA VAL A 46 -10.31 -5.20 -0.79
C VAL A 46 -8.97 -5.32 -0.04
N ALA A 47 -8.97 -5.10 1.27
CA ALA A 47 -7.76 -5.12 2.09
C ALA A 47 -7.56 -6.46 2.84
N ALA A 48 -8.52 -7.35 2.83
CA ALA A 48 -8.50 -8.57 3.67
C ALA A 48 -7.27 -9.44 3.40
N GLY A 49 -6.96 -9.68 2.13
CA GLY A 49 -5.81 -10.49 1.72
C GLY A 49 -4.44 -9.91 2.10
N LEU A 50 -4.35 -8.61 2.44
CA LEU A 50 -3.11 -7.98 2.91
C LEU A 50 -2.56 -8.64 4.18
N PHE A 51 -3.43 -9.19 5.00
CA PHE A 51 -3.10 -9.74 6.31
C PHE A 51 -2.93 -11.26 6.32
N ASP A 52 -3.06 -11.93 5.16
CA ASP A 52 -3.08 -13.41 5.12
C ASP A 52 -1.79 -14.05 5.62
N ALA A 53 -0.65 -13.46 5.32
CA ALA A 53 0.65 -13.93 5.79
C ALA A 53 1.13 -13.22 7.09
N MET A 54 0.28 -12.38 7.73
CA MET A 54 0.65 -11.67 8.96
C MET A 54 0.91 -12.65 10.11
N PRO A 55 2.06 -12.55 10.82
CA PRO A 55 2.35 -13.38 11.99
C PRO A 55 1.30 -13.18 13.10
N ARG A 56 0.95 -14.27 13.78
CA ARG A 56 0.05 -14.27 14.94
C ARG A 56 -1.34 -13.67 14.65
N ARG A 57 -1.75 -13.59 13.40
CA ARG A 57 -3.12 -13.30 13.01
C ARG A 57 -4.02 -14.45 13.46
N ASP A 58 -5.01 -14.14 14.29
CA ASP A 58 -6.04 -15.10 14.71
C ASP A 58 -7.12 -15.22 13.63
N LYS A 59 -7.69 -14.09 13.24
CA LYS A 59 -8.68 -14.01 12.16
C LYS A 59 -8.77 -12.62 11.53
N THR A 60 -9.34 -12.57 10.32
CA THR A 60 -9.73 -11.33 9.65
C THR A 60 -11.26 -11.25 9.60
N LEU A 61 -11.81 -10.14 10.10
CA LEU A 61 -13.23 -9.80 10.05
C LEU A 61 -13.46 -8.85 8.86
N VAL A 62 -14.12 -9.34 7.83
CA VAL A 62 -14.35 -8.56 6.61
C VAL A 62 -15.61 -7.71 6.77
N MET A 63 -15.44 -6.39 6.67
CA MET A 63 -16.51 -5.41 6.80
C MET A 63 -17.01 -4.99 5.41
N ASN A 64 -18.09 -5.56 4.95
CA ASN A 64 -18.80 -5.08 3.76
C ASN A 64 -19.62 -3.83 4.13
N LYS A 65 -19.55 -2.79 3.32
CA LYS A 65 -20.37 -1.59 3.55
C LYS A 65 -21.85 -1.91 3.30
N TYR A 66 -22.67 -1.64 4.30
CA TYR A 66 -24.12 -1.73 4.21
C TYR A 66 -24.78 -0.35 4.38
N ARG A 67 -26.03 -0.23 3.92
CA ARG A 67 -26.85 0.97 4.16
C ARG A 67 -26.93 1.25 5.66
N PHE A 68 -27.02 2.54 6.03
CA PHE A 68 -27.13 3.00 7.43
C PHE A 68 -26.00 2.49 8.35
N ASP A 69 -24.82 2.27 7.79
CA ASP A 69 -23.64 1.82 8.56
C ASP A 69 -23.84 0.53 9.38
N PHE A 70 -24.80 -0.30 8.99
CA PHE A 70 -25.15 -1.55 9.67
C PHE A 70 -23.96 -2.52 9.83
N HIS A 71 -22.93 -2.37 9.01
CA HIS A 71 -21.70 -3.14 9.13
C HIS A 71 -21.00 -2.97 10.48
N TRP A 72 -21.19 -1.83 11.17
CA TRP A 72 -20.65 -1.65 12.51
C TRP A 72 -21.36 -2.50 13.57
N LEU A 73 -22.67 -2.65 13.44
CA LEU A 73 -23.44 -3.55 14.30
C LEU A 73 -23.04 -5.01 14.10
N LEU A 74 -22.81 -5.42 12.85
CA LEU A 74 -22.32 -6.76 12.53
C LEU A 74 -20.91 -6.99 13.07
N LEU A 75 -20.00 -6.03 12.96
CA LEU A 75 -18.69 -6.12 13.57
C LEU A 75 -18.78 -6.22 15.10
N TRP A 76 -19.63 -5.39 15.70
CA TRP A 76 -19.84 -5.42 17.15
C TRP A 76 -20.34 -6.79 17.60
N SER A 77 -21.33 -7.39 16.94
CA SER A 77 -21.87 -8.72 17.30
C SER A 77 -20.81 -9.83 17.24
N GLN A 78 -19.84 -9.73 16.34
CA GLN A 78 -18.72 -10.67 16.23
C GLN A 78 -17.65 -10.50 17.32
N CYS A 79 -17.59 -9.30 17.95
CA CYS A 79 -16.55 -8.93 18.90
C CYS A 79 -17.03 -8.86 20.35
N VAL A 80 -18.33 -8.65 20.62
CA VAL A 80 -18.88 -8.32 21.95
C VAL A 80 -18.75 -9.45 22.96
N MET A 81 -18.80 -10.70 22.53
CA MET A 81 -18.68 -11.88 23.40
C MET A 81 -17.23 -12.18 23.81
N GLN A 82 -16.27 -11.46 23.27
CA GLN A 82 -14.85 -11.63 23.59
C GLN A 82 -14.36 -10.50 24.50
N SER A 83 -13.39 -10.84 25.36
CA SER A 83 -12.65 -9.84 26.13
C SER A 83 -11.36 -9.50 25.41
N TRP A 84 -11.12 -8.21 25.21
CA TRP A 84 -9.96 -7.68 24.52
C TRP A 84 -8.99 -7.02 25.50
N ASP A 85 -7.70 -7.26 25.37
CA ASP A 85 -6.72 -6.52 26.16
C ASP A 85 -6.48 -5.14 25.57
N LEU A 86 -6.51 -5.03 24.23
CA LEU A 86 -6.34 -3.77 23.50
C LEU A 86 -7.26 -3.72 22.29
N VAL A 87 -7.97 -2.62 22.11
CA VAL A 87 -8.74 -2.30 20.91
C VAL A 87 -8.14 -1.06 20.28
N ILE A 88 -7.73 -1.16 19.02
CA ILE A 88 -7.25 -0.03 18.19
C ILE A 88 -8.25 0.18 17.06
N ASP A 89 -8.88 1.33 17.05
CA ASP A 89 -9.86 1.73 16.06
C ASP A 89 -9.35 2.94 15.26
N LEU A 90 -8.81 2.67 14.08
CA LEU A 90 -8.30 3.71 13.16
C LEU A 90 -9.41 4.37 12.32
N ARG A 91 -10.65 3.89 12.48
CA ARG A 91 -11.82 4.39 11.75
C ARG A 91 -12.64 5.39 12.55
N GLY A 92 -12.40 5.48 13.86
CA GLY A 92 -13.20 6.30 14.75
C GLY A 92 -14.66 5.84 14.83
N SER A 93 -14.90 4.54 14.68
CA SER A 93 -16.23 3.94 14.66
C SER A 93 -16.95 4.01 16.01
N GLY A 94 -16.19 4.18 17.10
CA GLY A 94 -16.74 4.17 18.45
C GLY A 94 -17.06 2.77 19.00
N ILE A 95 -16.93 1.71 18.21
CA ILE A 95 -17.19 0.32 18.64
C ILE A 95 -16.43 -0.03 19.92
N GLY A 96 -15.19 0.43 20.04
CA GLY A 96 -14.35 0.18 21.21
C GLY A 96 -14.96 0.63 22.55
N TYR A 97 -15.98 1.52 22.53
CA TYR A 97 -16.70 1.91 23.75
C TYR A 97 -17.72 0.86 24.20
N PHE A 98 -18.17 0.00 23.30
CA PHE A 98 -19.19 -1.01 23.52
C PHE A 98 -18.63 -2.44 23.58
N LEU A 99 -17.31 -2.59 23.68
CA LEU A 99 -16.62 -3.87 23.81
C LEU A 99 -16.00 -4.00 25.21
N ARG A 100 -15.90 -5.24 25.70
CA ARG A 100 -15.13 -5.54 26.92
C ARG A 100 -13.64 -5.43 26.59
N THR A 101 -13.04 -4.30 26.97
CA THR A 101 -11.63 -4.05 26.69
C THR A 101 -10.91 -3.41 27.87
N ARG A 102 -9.64 -3.80 28.09
CA ARG A 102 -8.79 -3.20 29.14
C ARG A 102 -8.22 -1.85 28.71
N LYS A 103 -7.84 -1.73 27.42
CA LYS A 103 -7.35 -0.49 26.81
C LYS A 103 -8.00 -0.28 25.45
N LYS A 104 -8.24 0.96 25.09
CA LYS A 104 -8.71 1.34 23.76
C LYS A 104 -8.00 2.59 23.25
N CYS A 105 -7.67 2.58 21.99
CA CYS A 105 -7.14 3.72 21.25
C CYS A 105 -8.04 3.94 20.04
N ILE A 106 -8.77 5.06 20.03
CA ILE A 106 -9.70 5.40 18.95
C ILE A 106 -9.17 6.66 18.27
N VAL A 107 -8.78 6.49 17.01
CA VAL A 107 -8.28 7.59 16.18
C VAL A 107 -9.47 8.33 15.60
N ARG A 108 -9.61 9.61 15.94
CA ARG A 108 -10.69 10.43 15.41
C ARG A 108 -10.50 10.69 13.91
N GLY A 109 -11.55 10.50 13.13
CA GLY A 109 -11.58 10.89 11.73
C GLY A 109 -11.57 12.40 11.56
N GLY A 110 -11.21 12.87 10.37
CA GLY A 110 -11.25 14.31 10.03
C GLY A 110 -10.32 14.64 8.86
N ARG A 111 -10.42 15.86 8.33
CA ARG A 111 -9.44 16.40 7.39
C ARG A 111 -8.17 16.76 8.16
N ILE A 112 -7.09 16.06 7.87
CA ILE A 112 -5.81 16.23 8.54
C ILE A 112 -4.83 16.72 7.49
N LYS A 113 -4.15 17.82 7.78
CA LYS A 113 -3.12 18.43 6.91
C LYS A 113 -1.72 17.88 7.28
N GLU A 114 -1.61 16.59 7.43
CA GLU A 114 -0.39 15.89 7.86
C GLU A 114 -0.28 14.57 7.11
N HIS A 115 0.95 14.13 6.85
CA HIS A 115 1.17 12.82 6.23
C HIS A 115 0.55 11.70 7.07
N ARG A 116 -0.17 10.80 6.41
CA ARG A 116 -1.03 9.82 7.07
C ARG A 116 -0.32 8.92 8.07
N VAL A 117 0.90 8.48 7.78
CA VAL A 117 1.69 7.65 8.72
C VAL A 117 2.05 8.40 10.00
N HIS A 118 2.45 9.68 9.88
CA HIS A 118 2.78 10.53 11.04
C HIS A 118 1.56 10.80 11.91
N TYR A 119 0.44 11.11 11.27
CA TYR A 119 -0.82 11.31 11.97
C TYR A 119 -1.23 10.08 12.79
N LEU A 120 -1.16 8.88 12.23
CA LEU A 120 -1.52 7.66 12.93
C LEU A 120 -0.56 7.37 14.08
N ALA A 121 0.74 7.51 13.88
CA ALA A 121 1.75 7.33 14.92
C ALA A 121 1.54 8.28 16.09
N ARG A 122 1.35 9.57 15.80
CA ARG A 122 1.07 10.60 16.80
C ARG A 122 -0.24 10.36 17.55
N SER A 123 -1.31 10.00 16.82
CA SER A 123 -2.63 9.73 17.43
C SER A 123 -2.61 8.52 18.38
N LEU A 124 -1.70 7.59 18.17
CA LEU A 124 -1.50 6.42 19.02
C LEU A 124 -0.38 6.63 20.05
N SER A 125 0.24 7.83 20.10
CA SER A 125 1.37 8.16 20.98
C SER A 125 2.52 7.18 20.84
N LEU A 126 2.86 6.79 19.59
CA LEU A 126 3.97 5.90 19.32
C LEU A 126 5.31 6.66 19.48
N PRO A 127 6.39 6.00 19.92
CA PRO A 127 7.69 6.65 20.15
C PRO A 127 8.38 7.07 18.85
N TYR A 128 7.99 6.49 17.72
CA TYR A 128 8.45 6.81 16.36
C TYR A 128 7.34 6.53 15.34
N THR A 129 7.54 6.93 14.10
CA THR A 129 6.62 6.65 13.01
C THR A 129 7.02 5.35 12.32
N PRO A 130 6.33 4.22 12.55
CA PRO A 130 6.65 2.97 11.88
C PRO A 130 6.23 3.04 10.41
N LEU A 131 7.14 2.63 9.51
CA LEU A 131 6.85 2.54 8.09
C LEU A 131 5.95 1.34 7.78
N PRO A 132 5.10 1.42 6.77
CA PRO A 132 4.30 0.29 6.29
C PRO A 132 5.19 -0.91 5.93
N VAL A 133 4.68 -2.10 6.22
CA VAL A 133 5.30 -3.38 5.88
C VAL A 133 4.27 -4.29 5.21
N VAL A 134 4.74 -5.31 4.51
CA VAL A 134 3.90 -6.39 4.00
C VAL A 134 4.51 -7.73 4.39
N TRP A 135 3.65 -8.67 4.77
CA TRP A 135 4.05 -10.04 5.09
C TRP A 135 3.81 -10.92 3.87
N ILE A 136 4.82 -11.65 3.46
CA ILE A 136 4.79 -12.55 2.31
C ILE A 136 5.20 -13.93 2.79
N ASP A 137 4.36 -14.92 2.57
CA ASP A 137 4.67 -16.31 2.91
C ASP A 137 5.64 -16.95 1.90
N GLU A 138 6.26 -18.07 2.29
CA GLU A 138 7.26 -18.75 1.48
C GLU A 138 6.69 -19.31 0.17
N LYS A 139 5.41 -19.71 0.14
CA LYS A 139 4.73 -20.15 -1.08
C LYS A 139 4.69 -19.04 -2.13
N ASN A 140 4.28 -17.83 -1.71
CA ASN A 140 4.17 -16.67 -2.60
C ASN A 140 5.56 -16.15 -3.01
N LYS A 141 6.57 -16.19 -2.12
CA LYS A 141 7.96 -15.87 -2.48
C LYS A 141 8.48 -16.81 -3.57
N LYS A 142 8.23 -18.12 -3.43
CA LYS A 142 8.65 -19.13 -4.42
C LYS A 142 7.95 -18.90 -5.76
N MET A 143 6.64 -18.72 -5.76
CA MET A 143 5.86 -18.40 -6.96
C MET A 143 6.40 -17.15 -7.66
N ALA A 144 6.69 -16.08 -6.92
CA ALA A 144 7.22 -14.86 -7.49
C ALA A 144 8.63 -15.04 -8.06
N ALA A 145 9.49 -15.84 -7.42
CA ALA A 145 10.83 -16.16 -7.93
C ALA A 145 10.77 -16.99 -9.22
N GLU A 146 9.78 -17.88 -9.35
CA GLU A 146 9.55 -18.65 -10.58
C GLU A 146 9.02 -17.79 -11.73
N LYS A 147 8.09 -16.86 -11.44
CA LYS A 147 7.51 -15.94 -12.45
C LYS A 147 8.47 -14.83 -12.87
N LEU A 148 9.26 -14.33 -11.95
CA LEU A 148 10.21 -13.22 -12.14
C LEU A 148 11.59 -13.64 -11.63
N PRO A 149 12.32 -14.51 -12.37
CA PRO A 149 13.57 -15.10 -11.90
C PRO A 149 14.75 -14.12 -11.85
N ALA A 150 14.73 -13.08 -12.67
CA ALA A 150 15.79 -12.08 -12.76
C ALA A 150 15.59 -10.92 -11.75
N ASN A 151 16.42 -9.88 -11.83
CA ASN A 151 16.40 -8.70 -10.97
C ASN A 151 16.36 -7.38 -11.74
N HIS A 152 15.82 -7.39 -12.95
CA HIS A 152 15.78 -6.22 -13.84
C HIS A 152 14.35 -5.73 -14.15
N TYR A 153 13.37 -6.19 -13.39
CA TYR A 153 11.96 -5.85 -13.59
C TYR A 153 11.63 -4.45 -13.05
N ILE A 154 10.88 -3.69 -13.83
CA ILE A 154 10.29 -2.41 -13.41
C ILE A 154 8.77 -2.60 -13.33
N ALA A 155 8.20 -2.40 -12.15
CA ALA A 155 6.76 -2.44 -11.96
C ALA A 155 6.10 -1.17 -12.48
N LEU A 156 5.05 -1.33 -13.28
CA LEU A 156 4.21 -0.23 -13.79
C LEU A 156 2.78 -0.43 -13.33
N ALA A 157 2.19 0.58 -12.68
CA ALA A 157 0.80 0.55 -12.21
C ALA A 157 0.04 1.79 -12.72
N PRO A 158 -0.43 1.76 -13.99
CA PRO A 158 -1.04 2.91 -14.64
C PRO A 158 -2.51 3.13 -14.30
N THR A 159 -3.06 2.37 -13.33
CA THR A 159 -4.47 2.46 -12.95
C THR A 159 -4.68 3.13 -11.59
N ALA A 160 -5.87 3.67 -11.36
CA ALA A 160 -6.32 4.20 -10.09
C ALA A 160 -7.86 4.13 -10.01
N ASN A 161 -8.42 4.23 -8.81
CA ASN A 161 -9.86 4.15 -8.57
C ASN A 161 -10.68 5.38 -9.06
N TRP A 162 -10.03 6.39 -9.60
CA TRP A 162 -10.66 7.61 -10.13
C TRP A 162 -9.86 8.15 -11.30
N ILE A 163 -10.56 8.46 -12.39
CA ILE A 163 -9.96 8.88 -13.66
C ILE A 163 -9.03 10.09 -13.53
N GLY A 164 -9.37 11.06 -12.66
CA GLY A 164 -8.52 12.24 -12.43
C GLY A 164 -7.15 11.97 -11.82
N LYS A 165 -6.92 10.75 -11.33
CA LYS A 165 -5.62 10.29 -10.79
C LYS A 165 -4.82 9.47 -11.80
N ILE A 166 -5.36 9.24 -12.98
CA ILE A 166 -4.72 8.36 -13.98
C ILE A 166 -3.85 9.22 -14.90
N TRP A 167 -2.56 8.95 -14.85
CA TRP A 167 -1.63 9.48 -15.84
C TRP A 167 -1.80 8.72 -17.17
N PRO A 168 -1.82 9.41 -18.33
CA PRO A 168 -2.10 8.77 -19.61
C PRO A 168 -1.21 7.55 -19.88
N ILE A 169 -1.79 6.45 -20.34
CA ILE A 169 -1.07 5.19 -20.60
C ILE A 169 0.02 5.37 -21.67
N GLU A 170 -0.20 6.25 -22.65
CA GLU A 170 0.76 6.58 -23.69
C GLU A 170 2.05 7.16 -23.11
N ARG A 171 1.95 7.91 -22.02
CA ARG A 171 3.10 8.48 -21.32
C ARG A 171 3.87 7.42 -20.52
N PHE A 172 3.16 6.46 -19.90
CA PHE A 172 3.82 5.27 -19.30
C PHE A 172 4.60 4.50 -20.36
N ILE A 173 4.03 4.30 -21.56
CA ILE A 173 4.71 3.66 -22.69
C ILE A 173 5.96 4.45 -23.10
N GLN A 174 5.90 5.78 -23.13
CA GLN A 174 7.05 6.62 -23.46
C GLN A 174 8.16 6.55 -22.40
N VAL A 175 7.79 6.55 -21.11
CA VAL A 175 8.77 6.35 -20.02
C VAL A 175 9.42 4.97 -20.13
N ALA A 176 8.64 3.91 -20.37
CA ALA A 176 9.17 2.55 -20.54
C ALA A 176 10.16 2.47 -21.71
N LYS A 177 9.84 3.11 -22.85
CA LYS A 177 10.77 3.22 -24.00
C LYS A 177 12.08 3.92 -23.62
N LYS A 178 12.01 5.04 -22.89
CA LYS A 178 13.22 5.77 -22.42
C LYS A 178 14.04 4.92 -21.45
N LEU A 179 13.39 4.18 -20.54
CA LEU A 179 14.06 3.27 -19.62
C LEU A 179 14.76 2.12 -20.37
N LEU A 180 14.14 1.58 -21.43
CA LEU A 180 14.72 0.52 -22.24
C LEU A 180 15.92 1.01 -23.08
N VAL A 181 15.91 2.28 -23.52
CA VAL A 181 17.08 2.90 -24.15
C VAL A 181 18.25 3.03 -23.18
N TYR A 182 17.96 3.36 -21.92
CA TYR A 182 18.98 3.47 -20.87
C TYR A 182 19.56 2.11 -20.45
N ASN A 183 18.70 1.10 -20.31
CA ASN A 183 19.11 -0.27 -20.01
C ASN A 183 18.24 -1.26 -20.79
N LYS A 184 18.86 -1.94 -21.76
CA LYS A 184 18.19 -2.88 -22.66
C LYS A 184 17.69 -4.15 -22.00
N ASP A 185 18.19 -4.46 -20.79
CA ASP A 185 17.80 -5.65 -20.04
C ASP A 185 16.50 -5.43 -19.25
N TYR A 186 15.98 -4.20 -19.15
CA TYR A 186 14.76 -3.95 -18.40
C TYR A 186 13.55 -4.65 -19.05
N GLU A 187 12.75 -5.30 -18.19
CA GLU A 187 11.43 -5.80 -18.50
C GLU A 187 10.40 -5.11 -17.58
N PHE A 188 9.19 -4.95 -18.07
CA PHE A 188 8.14 -4.21 -17.38
C PHE A 188 7.06 -5.14 -16.89
N VAL A 189 6.80 -5.16 -15.59
CA VAL A 189 5.70 -5.93 -15.00
C VAL A 189 4.52 -5.01 -14.78
N LEU A 190 3.39 -5.32 -15.43
CA LEU A 190 2.19 -4.50 -15.41
C LEU A 190 1.26 -4.95 -14.28
N PHE A 191 0.99 -4.03 -13.35
CA PHE A 191 0.10 -4.25 -12.22
C PHE A 191 -1.16 -3.40 -12.33
N TYR A 192 -2.32 -4.02 -12.12
CA TYR A 192 -3.62 -3.36 -12.14
C TYR A 192 -4.64 -4.18 -11.32
N GLY A 193 -5.77 -3.57 -10.97
CA GLY A 193 -6.83 -4.24 -10.22
C GLY A 193 -7.75 -5.11 -11.10
N PRO A 194 -8.66 -5.85 -10.49
CA PRO A 194 -9.61 -6.68 -11.20
C PRO A 194 -10.67 -5.85 -11.93
N GLY A 195 -11.17 -6.38 -13.03
CA GLY A 195 -12.31 -5.82 -13.77
C GLY A 195 -11.95 -5.29 -15.15
N SER A 196 -12.98 -5.24 -16.02
CA SER A 196 -12.83 -4.86 -17.43
C SER A 196 -12.35 -3.42 -17.62
N GLN A 197 -12.71 -2.51 -16.72
CA GLN A 197 -12.29 -1.10 -16.81
C GLN A 197 -10.78 -0.98 -16.65
N GLU A 198 -10.18 -1.62 -15.64
CA GLU A 198 -8.74 -1.59 -15.41
C GLU A 198 -8.00 -2.34 -16.53
N PHE A 199 -8.53 -3.48 -16.97
CA PHE A 199 -7.99 -4.21 -18.11
C PHE A 199 -7.91 -3.35 -19.38
N ASN A 200 -8.98 -2.63 -19.71
CA ASN A 200 -9.02 -1.77 -20.91
C ASN A 200 -8.02 -0.61 -20.82
N LEU A 201 -7.79 -0.07 -19.63
CA LEU A 201 -6.81 1.00 -19.42
C LEU A 201 -5.37 0.55 -19.70
N VAL A 202 -5.04 -0.70 -19.40
CA VAL A 202 -3.68 -1.23 -19.58
C VAL A 202 -3.44 -1.92 -20.94
N ASP A 203 -4.51 -2.27 -21.65
CA ASP A 203 -4.44 -2.99 -22.91
C ASP A 203 -3.56 -2.32 -23.98
N PRO A 204 -3.53 -0.97 -24.15
CA PRO A 204 -2.61 -0.33 -25.08
C PRO A 204 -1.14 -0.65 -24.83
N MET A 205 -0.72 -0.79 -23.56
CA MET A 205 0.66 -1.14 -23.22
C MET A 205 1.00 -2.58 -23.61
N LYS A 206 0.05 -3.51 -23.45
CA LYS A 206 0.23 -4.93 -23.82
C LYS A 206 0.36 -5.15 -25.32
N ARG A 207 -0.15 -4.22 -26.13
CA ARG A 207 -0.07 -4.26 -27.61
C ARG A 207 1.21 -3.63 -28.16
N THR A 208 2.07 -3.10 -27.29
CA THR A 208 3.37 -2.56 -27.74
C THR A 208 4.39 -3.69 -27.99
N SER A 209 5.51 -3.34 -28.66
CA SER A 209 6.67 -4.23 -28.77
C SER A 209 7.60 -4.19 -27.55
N LEU A 210 7.20 -3.53 -26.45
CA LEU A 210 7.97 -3.50 -25.20
C LEU A 210 7.95 -4.88 -24.52
N PRO A 211 9.01 -5.26 -23.81
CA PRO A 211 9.04 -6.49 -23.02
C PRO A 211 8.14 -6.33 -21.77
N VAL A 212 6.85 -6.55 -21.95
CA VAL A 212 5.84 -6.40 -20.89
C VAL A 212 5.35 -7.75 -20.41
N ILE A 213 5.46 -7.98 -19.12
CA ILE A 213 4.88 -9.12 -18.42
C ILE A 213 3.56 -8.66 -17.79
N ASP A 214 2.46 -9.25 -18.21
CA ASP A 214 1.14 -9.00 -17.61
C ASP A 214 1.00 -9.83 -16.32
N SER A 215 1.01 -9.16 -15.16
CA SER A 215 0.81 -9.87 -13.90
C SER A 215 -0.62 -10.37 -13.72
N GLY A 216 -1.56 -9.82 -14.49
CA GLY A 216 -2.99 -10.09 -14.37
C GLY A 216 -3.65 -9.34 -13.22
N GLY A 217 -4.96 -9.06 -13.37
CA GLY A 217 -5.77 -8.36 -12.35
C GLY A 217 -6.42 -9.28 -11.31
N GLN A 218 -6.10 -10.59 -11.29
CA GLN A 218 -6.77 -11.60 -10.45
C GLN A 218 -5.88 -12.15 -9.32
N ASN A 219 -4.65 -11.66 -9.20
CA ASN A 219 -3.75 -12.08 -8.12
C ASN A 219 -4.26 -11.63 -6.75
N THR A 220 -4.05 -12.42 -5.73
CA THR A 220 -4.24 -12.03 -4.33
C THR A 220 -3.24 -10.93 -3.95
N LEU A 221 -3.54 -10.16 -2.90
CA LEU A 221 -2.62 -9.09 -2.47
C LEU A 221 -1.25 -9.60 -2.02
N THR A 222 -1.19 -10.79 -1.45
CA THR A 222 0.08 -11.43 -1.08
C THR A 222 0.89 -11.87 -2.30
N GLU A 223 0.24 -12.35 -3.35
CA GLU A 223 0.89 -12.64 -4.64
C GLU A 223 1.39 -11.36 -5.32
N VAL A 224 0.57 -10.31 -5.34
CA VAL A 224 0.98 -8.99 -5.87
C VAL A 224 2.18 -8.45 -5.10
N ALA A 225 2.17 -8.51 -3.76
CA ALA A 225 3.29 -8.07 -2.94
C ALA A 225 4.56 -8.89 -3.21
N ALA A 226 4.43 -10.21 -3.38
CA ALA A 226 5.55 -11.08 -3.71
C ALA A 226 6.16 -10.75 -5.08
N LEU A 227 5.33 -10.48 -6.09
CA LEU A 227 5.80 -10.06 -7.41
C LEU A 227 6.45 -8.66 -7.36
N LEU A 228 5.85 -7.71 -6.63
CA LEU A 228 6.42 -6.36 -6.43
C LEU A 228 7.80 -6.43 -5.76
N SER A 229 7.98 -7.30 -4.77
CA SER A 229 9.27 -7.46 -4.08
C SER A 229 10.40 -7.98 -4.98
N ARG A 230 10.07 -8.53 -6.16
CA ARG A 230 11.04 -8.94 -7.18
C ARG A 230 11.38 -7.81 -8.16
N CYS A 231 10.68 -6.68 -8.09
CA CYS A 231 10.92 -5.55 -8.97
C CYS A 231 12.02 -4.63 -8.44
N LYS A 232 12.84 -4.11 -9.33
CA LYS A 232 13.92 -3.15 -9.03
C LYS A 232 13.41 -1.75 -8.69
N GLY A 233 12.18 -1.47 -9.07
CA GLY A 233 11.49 -0.22 -8.79
C GLY A 233 10.08 -0.22 -9.33
N PHE A 234 9.30 0.78 -8.92
CA PHE A 234 7.89 0.93 -9.22
C PHE A 234 7.60 2.35 -9.70
N ILE A 235 6.81 2.48 -10.76
CA ILE A 235 6.20 3.74 -11.20
C ILE A 235 4.69 3.52 -11.28
N GLY A 236 3.90 4.34 -10.63
CA GLY A 236 2.44 4.22 -10.70
C GLY A 236 1.70 5.41 -10.14
N ASN A 237 0.40 5.46 -10.42
CA ASN A 237 -0.49 6.51 -9.93
C ASN A 237 -0.71 6.40 -8.42
N ASP A 238 -1.17 7.49 -7.79
CA ASP A 238 -1.64 7.50 -6.38
C ASP A 238 -2.77 6.48 -6.19
N SER A 239 -2.41 5.28 -5.77
CA SER A 239 -3.29 4.12 -5.62
C SER A 239 -2.85 3.20 -4.48
N GLY A 240 -3.67 2.20 -4.16
CA GLY A 240 -3.32 1.19 -3.17
C GLY A 240 -2.08 0.37 -3.55
N LEU A 241 -1.83 0.15 -4.85
CA LEU A 241 -0.65 -0.55 -5.36
C LEU A 241 0.64 0.22 -5.09
N MET A 242 0.62 1.56 -5.20
CA MET A 242 1.76 2.41 -4.86
C MET A 242 2.17 2.25 -3.39
N HIS A 243 1.20 2.28 -2.47
CA HIS A 243 1.48 2.06 -1.05
C HIS A 243 1.96 0.64 -0.77
N LEU A 244 1.40 -0.36 -1.47
CA LEU A 244 1.83 -1.75 -1.34
C LEU A 244 3.29 -1.93 -1.82
N ALA A 245 3.66 -1.31 -2.93
CA ALA A 245 5.03 -1.31 -3.42
C ALA A 245 6.01 -0.65 -2.42
N ALA A 246 5.61 0.47 -1.81
CA ALA A 246 6.41 1.11 -0.75
C ALA A 246 6.58 0.20 0.48
N ALA A 247 5.53 -0.54 0.86
CA ALA A 247 5.58 -1.52 1.95
C ALA A 247 6.46 -2.75 1.62
N CYS A 248 6.69 -3.04 0.32
CA CYS A 248 7.67 -4.04 -0.14
C CYS A 248 9.13 -3.55 -0.06
N GLN A 249 9.38 -2.31 0.35
CA GLN A 249 10.70 -1.68 0.50
C GLN A 249 11.51 -1.55 -0.80
N ILE A 250 10.85 -1.57 -1.96
CA ILE A 250 11.48 -1.28 -3.25
C ILE A 250 11.45 0.23 -3.54
N PRO A 251 12.29 0.76 -4.45
CA PRO A 251 12.19 2.13 -4.93
C PRO A 251 10.83 2.42 -5.57
N VAL A 252 10.11 3.43 -5.08
CA VAL A 252 8.74 3.77 -5.53
C VAL A 252 8.65 5.22 -5.96
N LEU A 253 8.23 5.45 -7.18
CA LEU A 253 7.81 6.76 -7.68
C LEU A 253 6.28 6.78 -7.83
N GLY A 254 5.59 7.49 -6.95
CA GLY A 254 4.16 7.73 -6.99
C GLY A 254 3.83 8.98 -7.80
N LEU A 255 2.87 8.90 -8.73
CA LEU A 255 2.44 10.01 -9.58
C LEU A 255 1.16 10.63 -9.02
N PHE A 256 1.20 11.93 -8.76
CA PHE A 256 0.13 12.67 -8.10
C PHE A 256 -0.42 13.78 -9.01
N GLY A 257 -1.73 13.78 -9.18
CA GLY A 257 -2.51 14.87 -9.78
C GLY A 257 -3.25 15.64 -8.68
N PRO A 258 -4.60 15.59 -8.68
CA PRO A 258 -5.43 16.38 -7.76
C PRO A 258 -5.38 15.89 -6.30
N SER A 259 -4.80 14.75 -6.02
CA SER A 259 -4.60 14.28 -4.64
C SER A 259 -3.44 15.00 -3.95
N LYS A 260 -3.56 15.12 -2.65
CA LYS A 260 -2.56 15.84 -1.85
C LYS A 260 -1.35 14.98 -1.55
N LEU A 261 -0.27 15.27 -2.24
CA LEU A 261 1.02 14.64 -2.03
C LEU A 261 1.43 14.65 -0.55
N SER A 262 1.33 15.81 0.12
CA SER A 262 1.71 15.96 1.53
C SER A 262 0.95 15.06 2.51
N GLU A 263 -0.22 14.54 2.14
CA GLU A 263 -1.03 13.66 2.98
C GLU A 263 -0.83 12.17 2.64
N TYR A 264 -0.54 11.85 1.37
CA TYR A 264 -0.59 10.48 0.83
C TYR A 264 0.65 10.07 0.02
N GLU A 265 1.77 10.80 0.12
CA GLU A 265 3.02 10.36 -0.45
C GLU A 265 3.33 8.91 -0.03
N PRO A 266 3.93 8.06 -0.90
CA PRO A 266 4.24 6.70 -0.51
C PRO A 266 5.26 6.69 0.64
N ALA A 267 4.95 5.99 1.73
CA ALA A 267 5.79 5.91 2.92
C ALA A 267 6.72 4.71 2.83
N GLY A 268 7.99 4.95 2.57
CA GLY A 268 9.04 3.95 2.47
C GLY A 268 10.42 4.62 2.46
N ASN A 269 11.47 3.89 2.79
CA ASN A 269 12.85 4.43 2.82
C ASN A 269 13.31 4.91 1.43
N HIS A 270 12.73 4.35 0.37
CA HIS A 270 13.08 4.61 -1.03
C HIS A 270 11.82 4.99 -1.83
N ALA A 271 10.91 5.74 -1.22
CA ALA A 271 9.66 6.12 -1.84
C ALA A 271 9.58 7.64 -1.99
N GLN A 272 9.09 8.09 -3.13
CA GLN A 272 8.93 9.50 -3.48
C GLN A 272 7.64 9.70 -4.25
N GLY A 273 6.96 10.79 -3.97
CA GLY A 273 5.85 11.28 -4.79
C GLY A 273 6.30 12.37 -5.74
N LEU A 274 5.75 12.37 -6.95
CA LEU A 274 5.94 13.42 -7.95
C LEU A 274 4.58 14.02 -8.30
N SER A 275 4.42 15.32 -8.10
CA SER A 275 3.18 16.04 -8.39
C SER A 275 3.38 17.00 -9.55
N ALA A 276 2.39 17.03 -10.45
CA ALA A 276 2.34 18.02 -11.49
C ALA A 276 2.12 19.42 -10.90
N LEU A 277 3.06 20.31 -11.06
CA LEU A 277 2.92 21.72 -10.69
C LEU A 277 1.96 22.38 -11.67
N SER A 278 0.83 22.90 -11.18
CA SER A 278 -0.06 23.74 -11.98
C SER A 278 0.11 25.22 -11.65
N GLY A 279 0.12 26.06 -12.66
CA GLY A 279 0.16 27.51 -12.51
C GLY A 279 -1.05 28.10 -11.76
N ASN A 280 -2.13 27.31 -11.59
CA ASN A 280 -3.40 27.70 -10.97
C ASN A 280 -3.65 26.99 -9.62
N GLY A 281 -2.66 26.36 -9.01
CA GLY A 281 -2.79 25.73 -7.69
C GLY A 281 -3.50 24.37 -7.65
N VAL A 282 -4.06 23.89 -8.76
CA VAL A 282 -4.66 22.55 -8.88
C VAL A 282 -3.76 21.67 -9.74
N ALA A 283 -3.11 20.67 -9.13
CA ALA A 283 -2.30 19.72 -9.87
C ALA A 283 -3.18 18.85 -10.77
N ASN A 284 -2.77 18.71 -12.05
CA ASN A 284 -3.43 17.85 -13.02
C ASN A 284 -2.41 16.83 -13.58
N MET A 285 -2.82 15.57 -13.69
CA MET A 285 -1.97 14.51 -14.25
C MET A 285 -1.47 14.82 -15.67
N GLU A 286 -2.23 15.58 -16.46
CA GLU A 286 -1.83 16.00 -17.80
C GLU A 286 -0.60 16.93 -17.82
N ASN A 287 -0.36 17.68 -16.75
CA ASN A 287 0.77 18.58 -16.65
C ASN A 287 2.09 17.87 -16.32
N LEU A 288 2.02 16.61 -15.87
CA LEU A 288 3.20 15.82 -15.55
C LEU A 288 3.82 15.26 -16.83
N THR A 289 5.02 15.70 -17.15
CA THR A 289 5.71 15.33 -18.39
C THR A 289 6.43 13.97 -18.28
N VAL A 290 6.65 13.34 -19.42
CA VAL A 290 7.42 12.09 -19.52
C VAL A 290 8.86 12.26 -19.01
N ASP A 291 9.48 13.41 -19.29
CA ASP A 291 10.85 13.69 -18.87
C ASP A 291 10.98 13.89 -17.37
N GLU A 292 10.03 14.57 -16.74
CA GLU A 292 10.00 14.71 -15.28
C GLU A 292 9.90 13.34 -14.61
N VAL A 293 8.99 12.47 -15.05
CA VAL A 293 8.81 11.13 -14.49
C VAL A 293 10.06 10.27 -14.71
N TYR A 294 10.59 10.27 -15.93
CA TYR A 294 11.80 9.54 -16.25
C TYR A 294 12.99 9.97 -15.39
N ASN A 295 13.25 11.28 -15.31
CA ASN A 295 14.37 11.81 -14.54
C ASN A 295 14.22 11.57 -13.03
N ALA A 296 13.02 11.77 -12.48
CA ALA A 296 12.74 11.48 -11.07
C ALA A 296 12.99 10.00 -10.75
N PHE A 297 12.53 9.09 -11.59
CA PHE A 297 12.73 7.66 -11.37
C PHE A 297 14.19 7.24 -11.50
N GLN A 298 14.92 7.76 -12.50
CA GLN A 298 16.36 7.51 -12.64
C GLN A 298 17.17 7.99 -11.43
N ASN A 299 16.83 9.17 -10.89
CA ASN A 299 17.49 9.70 -9.70
C ASN A 299 17.19 8.83 -8.47
N LEU A 300 15.95 8.38 -8.33
CA LEU A 300 15.53 7.48 -7.25
C LEU A 300 16.32 6.16 -7.28
N LEU A 301 16.43 5.52 -8.46
CA LEU A 301 17.21 4.28 -8.63
C LEU A 301 18.71 4.48 -8.34
N LYS A 302 19.27 5.60 -8.77
CA LYS A 302 20.70 5.92 -8.50
C LYS A 302 20.96 6.09 -7.01
N THR A 303 20.05 6.74 -6.28
CA THR A 303 20.16 6.94 -4.84
C THR A 303 20.06 5.61 -4.09
N TYR A 304 19.10 4.77 -4.47
CA TYR A 304 18.92 3.44 -3.91
C TYR A 304 20.18 2.57 -4.09
N ASN A 305 20.69 2.46 -5.32
CA ASN A 305 21.87 1.64 -5.63
C ASN A 305 23.14 2.12 -4.91
N LYS A 306 23.24 3.40 -4.54
CA LYS A 306 24.37 3.91 -3.74
C LYS A 306 24.26 3.51 -2.27
N GLN A 307 23.07 3.51 -1.71
CA GLN A 307 22.82 3.15 -0.32
C GLN A 307 22.99 1.63 -0.09
N ASP A 308 22.54 0.81 -1.04
CA ASP A 308 22.71 -0.65 -1.00
C ASP A 308 24.20 -1.02 -0.96
N ARG A 309 25.04 -0.39 -1.78
CA ARG A 309 26.50 -0.63 -1.81
C ARG A 309 27.25 -0.15 -0.56
N GLN A 310 26.62 0.66 0.28
CA GLN A 310 27.24 1.13 1.53
C GLN A 310 26.87 0.24 2.72
N ASN A 311 25.85 -0.61 2.55
CA ASN A 311 25.35 -1.52 3.59
C ASN A 311 25.85 -2.97 3.40
N ASP A 312 26.48 -3.29 2.24
CA ASP A 312 27.19 -4.52 1.96
C ASP A 312 28.69 -4.38 2.33
#